data_71a94d2625145db9310d9f5c71e9fa51
#
_entry.id   71a94d2625145db9310d9f5c71e9fa51
#
_cell.length_a   1.000
_cell.length_b   1.000
_cell.length_c   1.000
_cell.angle_alpha   90.00
_cell.angle_beta   90.00
_cell.angle_gamma   90.00
#
_symmetry.space_group_name_H-M   'P 1'
#
loop_
_entity.id
_entity.type
_entity.pdbx_description
1 polymer ?
#
loop_
_entity_poly.entity_id
_entity_poly.type
_entity_poly.pdbx_seq_one_letter_code
_entity_poly.pdbx_strand_id
1 'polypeptide(L)'
;LIYDVKTDKYQILYQVRSEHISQPGEVSFPGGRVEDGETFQEAAIRETCEELNLIPDQIDIWGEIDYLIHQGRTIHCFVGKINIENWEHIHPNEEVKRLFTVCVDTLLTEGPIYYKVTSTLSDAKGFPFFLVKNRERYNFGYSERHIPFYRNLTENIWGMTAMFTHRF
;
A
#
# COMPACT_ATOMS: atom_id res chain seq x y z
N LEU A 1 -11.20 -6.69 -1.56
CA LEU A 1 -12.30 -6.44 -2.52
C LEU A 1 -13.65 -6.49 -1.82
N ILE A 2 -14.55 -5.68 -2.29
CA ILE A 2 -15.97 -5.69 -1.89
C ILE A 2 -16.81 -5.79 -3.16
N TYR A 3 -17.84 -6.63 -3.12
CA TYR A 3 -18.81 -6.68 -4.19
C TYR A 3 -19.97 -5.73 -3.89
N ASP A 4 -20.17 -4.74 -4.74
CA ASP A 4 -21.27 -3.79 -4.61
C ASP A 4 -22.48 -4.30 -5.39
N VAL A 5 -23.48 -4.77 -4.67
CA VAL A 5 -24.73 -5.32 -5.22
C VAL A 5 -25.52 -4.28 -6.03
N LYS A 6 -25.41 -3.00 -5.67
CA LYS A 6 -26.16 -1.93 -6.36
C LYS A 6 -25.64 -1.65 -7.76
N THR A 7 -24.33 -1.73 -7.92
CA THR A 7 -23.65 -1.47 -9.20
C THR A 7 -23.26 -2.75 -9.94
N ASP A 8 -23.44 -3.91 -9.33
CA ASP A 8 -23.01 -5.23 -9.86
C ASP A 8 -21.51 -5.27 -10.21
N LYS A 9 -20.67 -4.65 -9.34
CA LYS A 9 -19.24 -4.48 -9.59
C LYS A 9 -18.39 -4.73 -8.37
N TYR A 10 -17.17 -5.18 -8.59
CA TYR A 10 -16.15 -5.22 -7.56
C TYR A 10 -15.53 -3.84 -7.34
N GLN A 11 -15.29 -3.53 -6.09
CA GLN A 11 -14.59 -2.34 -5.65
C GLN A 11 -13.40 -2.72 -4.78
N ILE A 12 -12.30 -2.00 -4.89
CA ILE A 12 -11.19 -2.10 -3.97
C ILE A 12 -11.46 -1.15 -2.80
N LEU A 13 -11.42 -1.68 -1.57
CA LEU A 13 -11.48 -0.90 -0.35
C LEU A 13 -10.08 -0.39 -0.02
N TYR A 14 -10.01 0.91 0.26
CA TYR A 14 -8.83 1.62 0.76
C TYR A 14 -9.16 2.29 2.08
N GLN A 15 -8.11 2.56 2.84
CA GLN A 15 -8.19 3.36 4.06
C GLN A 15 -7.29 4.59 3.97
N VAL A 16 -7.70 5.66 4.62
CA VAL A 16 -6.86 6.83 4.89
C VAL A 16 -6.35 6.72 6.32
N ARG A 17 -5.07 6.74 6.51
CA ARG A 17 -4.38 6.59 7.80
C ARG A 17 -4.71 7.75 8.73
N SER A 18 -4.93 7.46 10.01
CA SER A 18 -5.22 8.49 11.01
C SER A 18 -4.00 9.35 11.35
N GLU A 19 -4.24 10.45 12.06
CA GLU A 19 -3.19 11.39 12.49
C GLU A 19 -2.26 10.82 13.58
N HIS A 20 -2.64 9.68 14.18
CA HIS A 20 -1.95 9.11 15.35
C HIS A 20 -0.94 8.02 14.99
N ILE A 21 -0.86 7.63 13.71
CA ILE A 21 0.03 6.58 13.25
C ILE A 21 1.05 7.11 12.23
N SER A 22 2.02 6.28 11.85
CA SER A 22 3.01 6.64 10.84
C SER A 22 2.36 6.97 9.50
N GLN A 23 2.90 7.96 8.76
CA GLN A 23 2.39 8.42 7.46
C GLN A 23 0.91 8.86 7.53
N PRO A 24 0.57 9.84 8.39
CA PRO A 24 -0.80 10.29 8.55
C PRO A 24 -1.37 10.86 7.25
N GLY A 25 -2.65 10.57 6.99
CA GLY A 25 -3.35 11.02 5.78
C GLY A 25 -3.01 10.26 4.50
N GLU A 26 -2.05 9.35 4.52
CA GLU A 26 -1.73 8.52 3.36
C GLU A 26 -2.79 7.43 3.14
N VAL A 27 -2.95 7.05 1.87
CA VAL A 27 -3.83 5.96 1.47
C VAL A 27 -3.11 4.63 1.52
N SER A 28 -3.70 3.63 2.17
CA SER A 28 -3.18 2.28 2.25
C SER A 28 -4.28 1.22 2.10
N PHE A 29 -3.85 -0.02 1.91
CA PHE A 29 -4.68 -1.19 2.23
C PHE A 29 -4.63 -1.45 3.73
N PRO A 30 -5.63 -2.14 4.31
CA PRO A 30 -5.50 -2.71 5.64
C PRO A 30 -4.30 -3.65 5.71
N GLY A 31 -3.58 -3.65 6.84
CA GLY A 31 -2.44 -4.52 7.04
C GLY A 31 -1.34 -3.93 7.90
N GLY A 32 -0.50 -4.80 8.44
CA GLY A 32 0.55 -4.42 9.36
C GLY A 32 1.71 -5.40 9.40
N ARG A 33 2.25 -5.63 10.58
CA ARG A 33 3.44 -6.46 10.79
C ARG A 33 3.05 -7.89 11.11
N VAL A 34 3.86 -8.82 10.59
CA VAL A 34 3.80 -10.23 11.00
C VAL A 34 4.30 -10.35 12.44
N GLU A 35 3.56 -11.04 13.28
CA GLU A 35 3.93 -11.41 14.64
C GLU A 35 4.62 -12.77 14.70
N ASP A 36 5.23 -13.09 15.85
CA ASP A 36 5.94 -14.35 16.02
C ASP A 36 5.00 -15.55 15.93
N GLY A 37 5.28 -16.42 14.98
CA GLY A 37 4.55 -17.68 14.79
C GLY A 37 3.38 -17.61 13.81
N GLU A 38 3.07 -16.45 13.25
CA GLU A 38 2.07 -16.32 12.19
C GLU A 38 2.68 -16.30 10.77
N THR A 39 1.90 -16.70 9.80
CA THR A 39 2.22 -16.55 8.38
C THR A 39 1.88 -15.14 7.89
N PHE A 40 2.40 -14.74 6.73
CA PHE A 40 2.04 -13.46 6.10
C PHE A 40 0.55 -13.32 5.83
N GLN A 41 -0.12 -14.41 5.46
CA GLN A 41 -1.57 -14.43 5.23
C GLN A 41 -2.36 -14.26 6.52
N GLU A 42 -1.97 -14.96 7.59
CA GLU A 42 -2.61 -14.80 8.90
C GLU A 42 -2.47 -13.39 9.43
N ALA A 43 -1.28 -12.79 9.30
CA ALA A 43 -1.06 -11.38 9.64
C ALA A 43 -1.98 -10.45 8.84
N ALA A 44 -2.11 -10.65 7.53
CA ALA A 44 -2.98 -9.84 6.69
C ALA A 44 -4.46 -9.94 7.11
N ILE A 45 -4.93 -11.11 7.49
CA ILE A 45 -6.30 -11.32 8.00
C ILE A 45 -6.47 -10.65 9.36
N ARG A 46 -5.56 -10.91 10.32
CA ARG A 46 -5.61 -10.34 11.68
C ARG A 46 -5.65 -8.82 11.63
N GLU A 47 -4.69 -8.20 10.96
CA GLU A 47 -4.61 -6.73 10.83
C GLU A 47 -5.86 -6.15 10.15
N THR A 48 -6.36 -6.80 9.10
CA THR A 48 -7.61 -6.36 8.45
C THR A 48 -8.80 -6.44 9.41
N CYS A 49 -8.88 -7.48 10.24
CA CYS A 49 -9.92 -7.60 11.26
C CYS A 49 -9.80 -6.52 12.33
N GLU A 50 -8.59 -6.22 12.80
CA GLU A 50 -8.31 -5.23 13.83
C GLU A 50 -8.61 -3.81 13.34
N GLU A 51 -8.11 -3.44 12.15
CA GLU A 51 -8.29 -2.10 11.60
C GLU A 51 -9.74 -1.81 11.19
N LEU A 52 -10.45 -2.83 10.64
CA LEU A 52 -11.82 -2.67 10.13
C LEU A 52 -12.89 -3.14 11.11
N ASN A 53 -12.53 -3.63 12.30
CA ASN A 53 -13.46 -4.25 13.26
C ASN A 53 -14.32 -5.36 12.64
N LEU A 54 -13.68 -6.24 11.86
CA LEU A 54 -14.29 -7.41 11.23
C LEU A 54 -13.90 -8.71 11.97
N ILE A 55 -14.57 -9.79 11.63
CA ILE A 55 -14.19 -11.13 12.09
C ILE A 55 -13.58 -11.93 10.93
N PRO A 56 -12.68 -12.90 11.19
CA PRO A 56 -12.01 -13.66 10.14
C PRO A 56 -12.94 -14.33 9.13
N ASP A 57 -14.11 -14.81 9.57
CA ASP A 57 -15.12 -15.45 8.71
C ASP A 57 -15.73 -14.51 7.66
N GLN A 58 -15.52 -13.21 7.79
CA GLN A 58 -15.94 -12.21 6.80
C GLN A 58 -14.88 -11.98 5.71
N ILE A 59 -13.70 -12.58 5.84
CA ILE A 59 -12.58 -12.38 4.93
C ILE A 59 -12.28 -13.69 4.19
N ASP A 60 -12.43 -13.66 2.88
CA ASP A 60 -12.13 -14.78 1.98
C ASP A 60 -10.88 -14.46 1.18
N ILE A 61 -9.73 -15.05 1.53
CA ILE A 61 -8.46 -14.81 0.85
C ILE A 61 -8.38 -15.66 -0.42
N TRP A 62 -8.12 -14.99 -1.54
CA TRP A 62 -7.97 -15.63 -2.85
C TRP A 62 -6.53 -15.98 -3.18
N GLY A 63 -5.57 -15.22 -2.66
CA GLY A 63 -4.16 -15.49 -2.83
C GLY A 63 -3.26 -14.26 -2.70
N GLU A 64 -1.96 -14.51 -2.74
CA GLU A 64 -0.93 -13.48 -2.81
C GLU A 64 -0.76 -13.05 -4.28
N ILE A 65 -0.79 -11.73 -4.53
CA ILE A 65 -0.58 -11.19 -5.88
C ILE A 65 0.87 -10.84 -6.14
N ASP A 66 1.56 -10.32 -5.14
CA ASP A 66 2.95 -9.89 -5.28
C ASP A 66 3.57 -9.56 -3.92
N TYR A 67 4.89 -9.34 -3.93
CA TYR A 67 5.62 -8.80 -2.80
C TYR A 67 6.60 -7.71 -3.24
N LEU A 68 6.95 -6.83 -2.33
CA LEU A 68 7.93 -5.76 -2.54
C LEU A 68 9.02 -5.82 -1.47
N ILE A 69 10.26 -5.56 -1.88
CA ILE A 69 11.35 -5.30 -0.95
C ILE A 69 11.52 -3.79 -0.82
N HIS A 70 11.26 -3.25 0.36
CA HIS A 70 11.35 -1.83 0.63
C HIS A 70 12.07 -1.58 1.96
N GLN A 71 13.16 -0.81 1.92
CA GLN A 71 13.96 -0.47 3.11
C GLN A 71 14.36 -1.69 3.97
N GLY A 72 14.74 -2.79 3.32
CA GLY A 72 15.17 -4.02 4.00
C GLY A 72 14.04 -4.87 4.59
N ARG A 73 12.78 -4.55 4.28
CA ARG A 73 11.60 -5.32 4.66
C ARG A 73 10.93 -5.89 3.42
N THR A 74 10.35 -7.08 3.55
CA THR A 74 9.47 -7.65 2.53
C THR A 74 8.03 -7.34 2.90
N ILE A 75 7.28 -6.81 1.94
CA ILE A 75 5.86 -6.47 2.08
C ILE A 75 5.10 -7.38 1.13
N HIS A 76 4.26 -8.24 1.67
CA HIS A 76 3.43 -9.18 0.94
C HIS A 76 2.04 -8.59 0.74
N CYS A 77 1.47 -8.73 -0.46
CA CYS A 77 0.14 -8.24 -0.78
C CYS A 77 -0.79 -9.40 -1.17
N PHE A 78 -1.86 -9.55 -0.41
CA PHE A 78 -2.90 -10.54 -0.64
C PHE A 78 -4.15 -9.91 -1.23
N VAL A 79 -4.83 -10.65 -2.07
CA VAL A 79 -6.17 -10.32 -2.53
C VAL A 79 -7.17 -11.20 -1.77
N GLY A 80 -8.18 -10.55 -1.24
CA GLY A 80 -9.30 -11.22 -0.60
C GLY A 80 -10.59 -10.45 -0.83
N LYS A 81 -11.69 -11.12 -0.59
CA LYS A 81 -13.03 -10.56 -0.59
C LYS A 81 -13.50 -10.36 0.84
N ILE A 82 -14.06 -9.20 1.14
CA ILE A 82 -14.76 -8.93 2.39
C ILE A 82 -16.25 -9.20 2.14
N ASN A 83 -16.79 -10.17 2.87
CA ASN A 83 -18.18 -10.61 2.75
C ASN A 83 -19.08 -9.80 3.69
N ILE A 84 -19.50 -8.63 3.23
CA ILE A 84 -20.40 -7.69 3.92
C ILE A 84 -21.44 -7.17 2.93
N GLU A 85 -22.59 -6.75 3.44
CA GLU A 85 -23.66 -6.21 2.61
C GLU A 85 -23.38 -4.76 2.17
N ASN A 86 -22.81 -3.94 3.07
CA ASN A 86 -22.49 -2.55 2.79
C ASN A 86 -21.25 -2.12 3.57
N TRP A 87 -20.19 -1.73 2.85
CA TRP A 87 -18.93 -1.29 3.43
C TRP A 87 -19.04 0.03 4.23
N GLU A 88 -20.05 0.86 3.95
CA GLU A 88 -20.31 2.08 4.72
C GLU A 88 -20.72 1.80 6.19
N HIS A 89 -21.09 0.56 6.49
CA HIS A 89 -21.37 0.10 7.85
C HIS A 89 -20.11 -0.43 8.59
N ILE A 90 -18.96 -0.43 7.95
CA ILE A 90 -17.70 -0.72 8.64
C ILE A 90 -17.36 0.45 9.56
N HIS A 91 -17.13 0.16 10.82
CA HIS A 91 -16.66 1.11 11.82
C HIS A 91 -15.22 0.81 12.16
N PRO A 92 -14.24 1.37 11.41
CA PRO A 92 -12.83 1.06 11.61
C PRO A 92 -12.34 1.53 12.98
N ASN A 93 -11.17 1.01 13.40
CA ASN A 93 -10.52 1.42 14.63
C ASN A 93 -9.89 2.83 14.51
N GLU A 94 -9.22 3.28 15.57
CA GLU A 94 -8.61 4.61 15.66
C GLU A 94 -7.41 4.85 14.72
N GLU A 95 -6.86 3.78 14.13
CA GLU A 95 -5.76 3.88 13.16
C GLU A 95 -6.23 4.31 11.78
N VAL A 96 -7.52 4.18 11.52
CA VAL A 96 -8.15 4.49 10.23
C VAL A 96 -8.99 5.76 10.35
N LYS A 97 -8.60 6.81 9.65
CA LYS A 97 -9.34 8.07 9.62
C LYS A 97 -10.68 7.94 8.89
N ARG A 98 -10.69 7.25 7.77
CA ARG A 98 -11.88 6.94 6.96
C ARG A 98 -11.59 5.84 5.94
N LEU A 99 -12.65 5.24 5.45
CA LEU A 99 -12.63 4.29 4.35
C LEU A 99 -13.18 4.92 3.07
N PHE A 100 -12.77 4.42 1.93
CA PHE A 100 -13.36 4.70 0.63
C PHE A 100 -13.15 3.52 -0.32
N THR A 101 -13.91 3.49 -1.39
CA THR A 101 -13.79 2.45 -2.40
C THR A 101 -13.56 3.04 -3.79
N VAL A 102 -12.92 2.28 -4.65
CA VAL A 102 -12.76 2.59 -6.07
C VAL A 102 -13.17 1.37 -6.89
N CYS A 103 -14.03 1.58 -7.88
CA CYS A 103 -14.46 0.54 -8.78
C CYS A 103 -13.25 -0.03 -9.57
N VAL A 104 -13.16 -1.35 -9.65
CA VAL A 104 -12.07 -2.04 -10.38
C VAL A 104 -12.03 -1.59 -11.84
N ASP A 105 -13.18 -1.45 -12.48
CA ASP A 105 -13.25 -0.99 -13.90
C ASP A 105 -12.65 0.40 -14.09
N THR A 106 -12.83 1.31 -13.11
CA THR A 106 -12.21 2.65 -13.12
C THR A 106 -10.69 2.55 -13.09
N LEU A 107 -10.16 1.72 -12.20
CA LEU A 107 -8.70 1.53 -12.07
C LEU A 107 -8.09 0.90 -13.32
N LEU A 108 -8.79 -0.03 -13.95
CA LEU A 108 -8.35 -0.66 -15.19
C LEU A 108 -8.39 0.30 -16.39
N THR A 109 -9.38 1.21 -16.42
CA THR A 109 -9.55 2.16 -17.52
C THR A 109 -8.57 3.33 -17.42
N GLU A 110 -8.45 3.91 -16.22
CA GLU A 110 -7.62 5.10 -15.99
C GLU A 110 -6.12 4.76 -16.00
N GLY A 111 -5.73 3.66 -15.34
CA GLY A 111 -4.34 3.29 -15.13
C GLY A 111 -3.55 4.32 -14.30
N PRO A 112 -2.35 3.98 -13.81
CA PRO A 112 -1.52 4.93 -13.08
C PRO A 112 -0.63 5.74 -14.04
N ILE A 113 -0.37 7.00 -13.65
CA ILE A 113 0.67 7.84 -14.27
C ILE A 113 1.95 7.68 -13.46
N TYR A 114 3.06 7.41 -14.14
CA TYR A 114 4.36 7.25 -13.51
C TYR A 114 5.17 8.53 -13.52
N TYR A 115 5.62 8.96 -12.34
CA TYR A 115 6.50 10.11 -12.18
C TYR A 115 7.91 9.65 -11.85
N LYS A 116 8.87 10.16 -12.61
CA LYS A 116 10.29 9.88 -12.39
C LYS A 116 10.82 10.72 -11.23
N VAL A 117 11.44 10.08 -10.27
CA VAL A 117 12.16 10.71 -9.17
C VAL A 117 13.61 10.26 -9.22
N THR A 118 14.53 11.20 -9.19
CA THR A 118 15.97 10.94 -9.18
C THR A 118 16.53 11.20 -7.79
N SER A 119 17.20 10.21 -7.22
CA SER A 119 17.91 10.33 -5.94
C SER A 119 19.41 10.40 -6.18
N THR A 120 20.07 11.37 -5.56
CA THR A 120 21.52 11.52 -5.55
C THR A 120 22.03 11.46 -4.13
N LEU A 121 23.33 11.16 -3.95
CA LEU A 121 23.96 11.25 -2.64
C LEU A 121 24.05 12.74 -2.24
N SER A 122 23.24 13.15 -1.26
CA SER A 122 23.15 14.57 -0.82
C SER A 122 24.04 14.86 0.38
N ASP A 123 24.29 13.88 1.24
CA ASP A 123 25.12 14.01 2.44
C ASP A 123 25.99 12.76 2.61
N ALA A 124 27.29 12.98 2.53
CA ALA A 124 28.32 11.96 2.73
C ALA A 124 29.19 12.26 3.97
N LYS A 125 28.61 12.93 4.98
CA LYS A 125 29.33 13.30 6.20
C LYS A 125 29.94 12.07 6.88
N GLY A 126 31.26 12.10 7.07
CA GLY A 126 31.98 10.97 7.65
C GLY A 126 32.38 9.87 6.66
N PHE A 127 31.98 9.97 5.37
CA PHE A 127 32.40 8.99 4.37
C PHE A 127 33.91 9.13 4.08
N PRO A 128 34.67 8.03 4.10
CA PRO A 128 36.13 8.08 3.97
C PRO A 128 36.56 8.25 2.50
N PHE A 129 36.32 9.38 1.89
CA PHE A 129 36.68 9.65 0.50
C PHE A 129 38.14 9.43 0.19
N PHE A 130 39.04 9.57 1.18
CA PHE A 130 40.46 9.34 1.03
C PHE A 130 40.81 7.88 0.68
N LEU A 131 39.92 6.92 0.93
CA LEU A 131 40.06 5.52 0.54
C LEU A 131 39.50 5.22 -0.84
N VAL A 132 38.79 6.17 -1.45
CA VAL A 132 38.15 5.97 -2.75
C VAL A 132 39.00 6.59 -3.85
N LYS A 133 39.22 5.86 -4.97
CA LYS A 133 39.86 6.44 -6.15
C LYS A 133 39.00 7.62 -6.66
N ASN A 134 39.63 8.72 -6.99
CA ASN A 134 39.01 10.01 -7.34
C ASN A 134 38.38 10.77 -6.17
N ARG A 135 38.45 10.28 -4.93
CA ARG A 135 38.01 10.95 -3.70
C ARG A 135 36.59 11.56 -3.86
N GLU A 136 36.39 12.84 -3.52
CA GLU A 136 35.10 13.54 -3.62
C GLU A 136 34.57 13.67 -5.07
N ARG A 137 35.40 13.42 -6.07
CA ARG A 137 35.00 13.39 -7.49
C ARG A 137 34.50 12.03 -7.96
N TYR A 138 34.41 11.05 -7.06
CA TYR A 138 33.86 9.74 -7.40
C TYR A 138 32.38 9.88 -7.74
N ASN A 139 32.00 9.38 -8.90
CA ASN A 139 30.61 9.38 -9.32
C ASN A 139 29.88 8.16 -8.73
N PHE A 140 29.09 8.40 -7.68
CA PHE A 140 28.24 7.37 -7.07
C PHE A 140 27.03 7.02 -7.93
N GLY A 141 26.86 7.71 -9.06
CA GLY A 141 25.68 7.58 -9.89
C GLY A 141 24.44 8.20 -9.25
N TYR A 142 23.32 7.88 -9.83
CA TYR A 142 22.01 8.26 -9.31
C TYR A 142 21.07 7.05 -9.40
N SER A 143 20.09 7.01 -8.52
CA SER A 143 19.00 6.03 -8.57
C SER A 143 17.76 6.69 -9.13
N GLU A 144 17.19 6.11 -10.18
CA GLU A 144 15.91 6.55 -10.73
C GLU A 144 14.80 5.63 -10.24
N ARG A 145 13.70 6.21 -9.82
CA ARG A 145 12.49 5.51 -9.43
C ARG A 145 11.32 6.08 -10.21
N HIS A 146 10.43 5.22 -10.66
CA HIS A 146 9.17 5.60 -11.27
C HIS A 146 8.06 5.32 -10.27
N ILE A 147 7.43 6.39 -9.78
CA ILE A 147 6.41 6.32 -8.74
C ILE A 147 5.04 6.43 -9.40
N PRO A 148 4.16 5.41 -9.27
CA PRO A 148 2.82 5.43 -9.82
C PRO A 148 1.88 6.30 -9.01
N PHE A 149 0.96 6.97 -9.70
CA PHE A 149 -0.12 7.78 -9.15
C PHE A 149 -1.42 7.51 -9.92
N TYR A 150 -2.47 7.11 -9.21
CA TYR A 150 -3.85 7.23 -9.68
C TYR A 150 -4.37 8.59 -9.23
N ARG A 151 -4.76 9.42 -10.20
CA ARG A 151 -5.30 10.76 -9.98
C ARG A 151 -6.76 10.79 -10.41
N ASN A 152 -7.45 11.89 -10.10
CA ASN A 152 -8.87 12.10 -10.42
C ASN A 152 -9.81 11.13 -9.71
N LEU A 153 -9.35 10.49 -8.63
CA LEU A 153 -10.16 9.72 -7.70
C LEU A 153 -10.55 10.59 -6.50
N THR A 154 -11.41 10.08 -5.63
CA THR A 154 -11.78 10.75 -4.37
C THR A 154 -10.53 11.08 -3.52
N GLU A 155 -9.56 10.18 -3.53
CA GLU A 155 -8.26 10.33 -2.89
C GLU A 155 -7.15 10.02 -3.90
N ASN A 156 -5.98 10.64 -3.72
CA ASN A 156 -4.81 10.28 -4.52
C ASN A 156 -4.21 8.96 -4.01
N ILE A 157 -4.17 7.96 -4.86
CA ILE A 157 -3.51 6.69 -4.56
C ILE A 157 -2.14 6.71 -5.24
N TRP A 158 -1.06 6.54 -4.47
CA TRP A 158 0.29 6.62 -5.00
C TRP A 158 1.27 5.67 -4.31
N GLY A 159 2.50 5.63 -4.80
CA GLY A 159 3.58 4.86 -4.19
C GLY A 159 3.33 3.35 -4.17
N MET A 160 3.55 2.71 -3.04
CA MET A 160 3.38 1.26 -2.89
C MET A 160 1.93 0.83 -3.07
N THR A 161 0.99 1.60 -2.53
CA THR A 161 -0.44 1.32 -2.68
C THR A 161 -0.86 1.32 -4.14
N ALA A 162 -0.45 2.34 -4.92
CA ALA A 162 -0.71 2.39 -6.35
C ALA A 162 0.00 1.26 -7.12
N MET A 163 1.20 0.86 -6.68
CA MET A 163 1.94 -0.23 -7.32
C MET A 163 1.21 -1.56 -7.17
N PHE A 164 0.74 -1.90 -5.98
CA PHE A 164 -0.05 -3.12 -5.76
C PHE A 164 -1.42 -3.04 -6.43
N THR A 165 -2.07 -1.87 -6.43
CA THR A 165 -3.31 -1.64 -7.19
C THR A 165 -3.13 -1.95 -8.68
N HIS A 166 -2.02 -1.53 -9.26
CA HIS A 166 -1.75 -1.73 -10.69
C HIS A 166 -1.40 -3.19 -11.05
N ARG A 167 -0.90 -3.95 -10.09
CA ARG A 167 -0.55 -5.37 -10.27
C ARG A 167 -1.73 -6.32 -10.08
N PHE A 168 -2.77 -5.85 -9.41
CA PHE A 168 -4.05 -6.53 -9.31
C PHE A 168 -4.79 -6.54 -10.65
#